data_4bc606c549e3ce5b6c434fe5ab2d514b
#
_entry.id   4bc606c549e3ce5b6c434fe5ab2d514b
#
_cell.length_a   1.000
_cell.length_b   1.000
_cell.length_c   1.000
_cell.angle_alpha   90.00
_cell.angle_beta   90.00
_cell.angle_gamma   90.00
#
_symmetry.space_group_name_H-M   'P 1'
#
loop_
_entity.id
_entity.type
_entity.pdbx_description
1 polymer ?
#
loop_
_entity_poly.entity_id
_entity_poly.type
_entity_poly.pdbx_seq_one_letter_code
_entity_poly.pdbx_strand_id
1 'polypeptide(L)'
;CLLVQVAYLGGEGVEHPLAEFLIEEHWEILGRYSLSRVAEEVGVASDEVREALCFIRENLKPYPAHVSWVSPHEAPPEDSAVCPQPDVIIRESRVREGEYEIEFPKARRHRLRVNRAYGQAMDELGAENRASDEQGWEQWKAFEARARLFVRSIQQRWETLHELMMCLIDYQRGFLVDGESRLRPLTRARVAEMMGVHESTVSRAVADKYVQLPGGDVVRLEKFFDSAAPIKRMIEDLVAQEVEPLSDSALARKLSEQG
;
A
#
# COMPACT_ATOMS: atom_id res chain seq x y z
N CYS A 1 22.29 -15.36 5.19
CA CYS A 1 21.73 -14.17 5.86
C CYS A 1 21.31 -14.47 7.31
N LEU A 2 20.55 -15.55 7.56
CA LEU A 2 20.17 -15.96 8.93
C LEU A 2 21.36 -16.42 9.77
N LEU A 3 22.27 -17.24 9.22
CA LEU A 3 23.49 -17.69 9.90
C LEU A 3 24.37 -16.53 10.38
N VAL A 4 24.43 -15.42 9.62
CA VAL A 4 25.18 -14.22 10.04
C VAL A 4 24.51 -13.57 11.27
N GLN A 5 23.18 -13.58 11.34
CA GLN A 5 22.45 -13.07 12.50
C GLN A 5 22.63 -13.97 13.72
N VAL A 6 22.61 -15.29 13.55
CA VAL A 6 22.90 -16.26 14.62
C VAL A 6 24.31 -16.08 15.17
N ALA A 7 25.30 -15.95 14.28
CA ALA A 7 26.70 -15.71 14.69
C ALA A 7 26.85 -14.37 15.44
N TYR A 8 26.13 -13.34 15.04
CA TYR A 8 26.11 -12.05 15.75
C TYR A 8 25.52 -12.17 17.15
N LEU A 9 24.37 -12.84 17.29
CA LEU A 9 23.70 -13.07 18.59
C LEU A 9 24.57 -13.94 19.52
N GLY A 10 25.28 -14.94 18.98
CA GLY A 10 26.26 -15.73 19.71
C GLY A 10 27.38 -14.88 20.31
N GLY A 11 27.84 -13.85 19.58
CA GLY A 11 28.78 -12.85 20.07
C GLY A 11 28.26 -12.00 21.24
N GLU A 12 26.95 -11.86 21.37
CA GLU A 12 26.25 -11.17 22.47
C GLU A 12 25.85 -12.11 23.62
N GLY A 13 26.18 -13.39 23.53
CA GLY A 13 25.90 -14.38 24.56
C GLY A 13 24.52 -15.05 24.45
N VAL A 14 23.83 -14.89 23.34
CA VAL A 14 22.55 -15.53 23.05
C VAL A 14 22.78 -16.64 22.03
N GLU A 15 23.09 -17.84 22.51
CA GLU A 15 23.38 -18.99 21.68
C GLU A 15 22.22 -20.01 21.68
N HIS A 16 21.86 -20.52 20.52
CA HIS A 16 20.92 -21.61 20.36
C HIS A 16 21.44 -22.63 19.33
N PRO A 17 22.26 -23.60 19.75
CA PRO A 17 22.96 -24.53 18.84
C PRO A 17 22.00 -25.30 17.93
N LEU A 18 20.84 -25.72 18.44
CA LEU A 18 19.86 -26.45 17.66
C LEU A 18 19.22 -25.54 16.56
N ALA A 19 19.01 -24.26 16.84
CA ALA A 19 18.49 -23.32 15.85
C ALA A 19 19.49 -23.07 14.72
N GLU A 20 20.79 -22.96 15.05
CA GLU A 20 21.87 -22.85 14.08
C GLU A 20 21.94 -24.06 13.16
N PHE A 21 21.94 -25.25 13.74
CA PHE A 21 21.95 -26.54 13.03
C PHE A 21 20.74 -26.69 12.10
N LEU A 22 19.54 -26.32 12.56
CA LEU A 22 18.32 -26.38 11.76
C LEU A 22 18.36 -25.40 10.56
N ILE A 23 18.99 -24.24 10.71
CA ILE A 23 19.14 -23.26 9.63
C ILE A 23 20.17 -23.72 8.61
N GLU A 24 21.26 -24.36 9.06
CA GLU A 24 22.38 -24.77 8.20
C GLU A 24 22.02 -26.01 7.38
N GLU A 25 21.52 -27.07 8.02
CA GLU A 25 21.36 -28.38 7.40
C GLU A 25 19.89 -28.70 7.00
N HIS A 26 18.90 -28.12 7.68
CA HIS A 26 17.52 -28.56 7.59
C HIS A 26 16.52 -27.45 7.23
N TRP A 27 16.98 -26.35 6.65
CA TRP A 27 16.13 -25.19 6.33
C TRP A 27 14.94 -25.53 5.40
N GLU A 28 15.16 -26.38 4.41
CA GLU A 28 14.12 -26.76 3.46
C GLU A 28 12.99 -27.60 4.10
N ILE A 29 13.31 -28.33 5.14
CA ILE A 29 12.40 -29.23 5.85
C ILE A 29 11.49 -28.44 6.79
N LEU A 30 12.00 -27.36 7.39
CA LEU A 30 11.27 -26.51 8.33
C LEU A 30 10.02 -25.85 7.71
N GLY A 31 10.05 -25.57 6.40
CA GLY A 31 8.93 -24.96 5.69
C GLY A 31 7.91 -25.94 5.12
N ARG A 32 8.21 -27.23 5.06
CA ARG A 32 7.41 -28.23 4.35
C ARG A 32 6.76 -29.29 5.24
N TYR A 33 7.32 -29.59 6.41
CA TYR A 33 6.88 -30.71 7.23
C TYR A 33 6.37 -30.28 8.59
N SER A 34 5.60 -31.18 9.23
CA SER A 34 5.12 -30.98 10.59
C SER A 34 6.28 -31.08 11.60
N LEU A 35 6.14 -30.41 12.74
CA LEU A 35 7.12 -30.40 13.83
C LEU A 35 7.58 -31.81 14.24
N SER A 36 6.65 -32.77 14.32
CA SER A 36 6.93 -34.15 14.71
C SER A 36 7.85 -34.84 13.70
N ARG A 37 7.70 -34.55 12.43
CA ARG A 37 8.52 -35.14 11.36
C ARG A 37 9.93 -34.54 11.31
N VAL A 38 10.04 -33.23 11.56
CA VAL A 38 11.34 -32.57 11.71
C VAL A 38 12.10 -33.12 12.90
N ALA A 39 11.41 -33.33 14.05
CA ALA A 39 11.97 -33.90 15.26
C ALA A 39 12.50 -35.32 15.04
N GLU A 40 11.75 -36.13 14.28
CA GLU A 40 12.10 -37.52 13.94
C GLU A 40 13.34 -37.57 13.02
N GLU A 41 13.46 -36.67 12.07
CA GLU A 41 14.57 -36.61 11.11
C GLU A 41 15.84 -36.05 11.72
N VAL A 42 15.73 -35.12 12.65
CA VAL A 42 16.86 -34.53 13.40
C VAL A 42 17.26 -35.39 14.61
N GLY A 43 16.37 -36.28 15.07
CA GLY A 43 16.60 -37.15 16.22
C GLY A 43 16.52 -36.44 17.58
N VAL A 44 15.73 -35.38 17.70
CA VAL A 44 15.52 -34.60 18.92
C VAL A 44 14.05 -34.58 19.33
N ALA A 45 13.74 -34.14 20.55
CA ALA A 45 12.37 -34.05 21.01
C ALA A 45 11.57 -32.95 20.27
N SER A 46 10.28 -33.17 20.02
CA SER A 46 9.42 -32.19 19.34
C SER A 46 9.35 -30.84 20.07
N ASP A 47 9.51 -30.84 21.40
CA ASP A 47 9.52 -29.62 22.19
C ASP A 47 10.80 -28.81 22.01
N GLU A 48 11.94 -29.46 21.82
CA GLU A 48 13.23 -28.81 21.51
C GLU A 48 13.20 -28.15 20.13
N VAL A 49 12.59 -28.82 19.14
CA VAL A 49 12.38 -28.22 17.79
C VAL A 49 11.45 -27.02 17.88
N ARG A 50 10.42 -27.09 18.73
CA ARG A 50 9.51 -25.97 18.92
C ARG A 50 10.22 -24.78 19.55
N GLU A 51 11.06 -25.00 20.54
CA GLU A 51 11.87 -23.97 21.19
C GLU A 51 12.86 -23.32 20.22
N ALA A 52 13.54 -24.12 19.41
CA ALA A 52 14.42 -23.61 18.35
C ALA A 52 13.69 -22.77 17.30
N LEU A 53 12.47 -23.18 16.91
CA LEU A 53 11.65 -22.39 15.98
C LEU A 53 11.12 -21.10 16.61
N CYS A 54 10.78 -21.10 17.89
CA CYS A 54 10.44 -19.87 18.61
C CYS A 54 11.62 -18.92 18.63
N PHE A 55 12.82 -19.42 18.95
CA PHE A 55 14.05 -18.64 18.92
C PHE A 55 14.29 -18.01 17.54
N ILE A 56 14.19 -18.80 16.46
CA ILE A 56 14.34 -18.33 15.08
C ILE A 56 13.34 -17.23 14.77
N ARG A 57 12.08 -17.40 15.18
CA ARG A 57 10.99 -16.47 14.90
C ARG A 57 11.10 -15.15 15.66
N GLU A 58 11.56 -15.21 16.90
CA GLU A 58 11.66 -14.06 17.78
C GLU A 58 12.93 -13.24 17.53
N ASN A 59 14.06 -13.91 17.25
CA ASN A 59 15.37 -13.27 17.21
C ASN A 59 15.91 -13.05 15.79
N LEU A 60 15.43 -13.80 14.79
CA LEU A 60 15.97 -13.74 13.44
C LEU A 60 14.97 -13.13 12.47
N LYS A 61 15.47 -12.36 11.49
CA LYS A 61 14.68 -11.72 10.45
C LYS A 61 15.12 -12.22 9.07
N PRO A 62 14.28 -13.03 8.39
CA PRO A 62 14.62 -13.58 7.08
C PRO A 62 14.79 -12.49 6.00
N TYR A 63 14.13 -11.34 6.17
CA TYR A 63 14.16 -10.22 5.24
C TYR A 63 14.64 -8.93 5.92
N PRO A 64 15.92 -8.79 6.28
CA PRO A 64 16.41 -7.63 7.02
C PRO A 64 16.28 -6.30 6.27
N ALA A 65 16.19 -6.34 4.94
CA ALA A 65 15.98 -5.16 4.10
C ALA A 65 14.59 -4.52 4.25
N HIS A 66 13.61 -5.23 4.82
CA HIS A 66 12.29 -4.70 5.11
C HIS A 66 12.18 -3.99 6.47
N VAL A 67 13.21 -4.11 7.29
CA VAL A 67 13.27 -3.42 8.58
C VAL A 67 14.01 -2.12 8.36
N SER A 68 13.31 -0.99 8.46
CA SER A 68 13.95 0.31 8.63
C SER A 68 14.99 0.19 9.73
N TRP A 69 16.12 0.87 9.58
CA TRP A 69 17.26 0.90 10.50
C TRP A 69 16.87 1.35 11.92
N VAL A 70 16.07 0.54 12.58
CA VAL A 70 15.72 0.68 14.00
C VAL A 70 16.56 -0.35 14.74
N SER A 71 17.20 0.09 15.82
CA SER A 71 18.10 -0.72 16.65
C SER A 71 17.54 -2.12 16.95
N PRO A 72 18.37 -3.18 16.94
CA PRO A 72 17.93 -4.58 17.13
C PRO A 72 17.22 -4.86 18.45
N HIS A 73 17.30 -3.95 19.41
CA HIS A 73 16.74 -4.10 20.76
C HIS A 73 15.43 -3.35 21.01
N GLU A 74 14.99 -2.55 20.07
CA GLU A 74 13.62 -2.00 20.10
C GLU A 74 12.75 -2.82 19.16
N ALA A 75 12.07 -3.83 19.70
CA ALA A 75 10.91 -4.35 19.03
C ALA A 75 10.00 -3.14 18.77
N PRO A 76 9.58 -2.90 17.51
CA PRO A 76 8.60 -1.86 17.27
C PRO A 76 7.41 -2.19 18.18
N PRO A 77 6.87 -1.22 18.93
CA PRO A 77 5.68 -1.46 19.73
C PRO A 77 4.67 -2.13 18.82
N GLU A 78 3.98 -3.16 19.33
CA GLU A 78 3.01 -3.96 18.56
C GLU A 78 1.93 -3.09 17.88
N ASP A 79 1.84 -1.83 18.27
CA ASP A 79 0.98 -0.77 17.71
C ASP A 79 1.69 0.21 16.76
N SER A 80 2.97 0.04 16.42
CA SER A 80 3.54 0.80 15.31
C SER A 80 3.06 0.19 13.99
N ALA A 81 1.79 0.37 13.71
CA ALA A 81 1.30 0.38 12.36
C ALA A 81 2.23 1.29 11.57
N VAL A 82 3.10 0.70 10.72
CA VAL A 82 3.93 1.45 9.77
C VAL A 82 2.96 2.34 9.03
N CYS A 83 2.93 3.61 9.42
CA CYS A 83 2.00 4.56 8.82
C CYS A 83 2.35 4.58 7.33
N PRO A 84 1.55 4.01 6.46
CA PRO A 84 1.91 3.89 5.05
C PRO A 84 2.12 5.28 4.50
N GLN A 85 3.20 5.49 3.75
CA GLN A 85 3.43 6.78 3.12
C GLN A 85 2.24 7.12 2.22
N PRO A 86 1.55 8.25 2.42
CA PRO A 86 0.40 8.59 1.63
C PRO A 86 0.77 8.80 0.16
N ASP A 87 -0.08 8.32 -0.73
CA ASP A 87 0.02 8.59 -2.16
C ASP A 87 -0.51 9.99 -2.50
N VAL A 88 -1.47 10.45 -1.69
CA VAL A 88 -2.15 11.74 -1.84
C VAL A 88 -2.22 12.42 -0.48
N ILE A 89 -1.98 13.73 -0.45
CA ILE A 89 -2.16 14.57 0.74
C ILE A 89 -3.20 15.62 0.40
N ILE A 90 -4.26 15.69 1.21
CA ILE A 90 -5.28 16.73 1.14
C ILE A 90 -4.97 17.75 2.22
N ARG A 91 -4.85 19.01 1.86
CA ARG A 91 -4.65 20.13 2.78
C ARG A 91 -5.71 21.20 2.56
N GLU A 92 -6.08 21.88 3.60
CA GLU A 92 -6.88 23.10 3.44
C GLU A 92 -6.05 24.20 2.76
N SER A 93 -6.64 24.88 1.81
CA SER A 93 -5.96 25.97 1.11
C SER A 93 -5.71 27.12 2.06
N ARG A 94 -4.47 27.62 2.10
CA ARG A 94 -4.10 28.81 2.88
C ARG A 94 -4.60 30.11 2.27
N VAL A 95 -5.04 30.07 1.01
CA VAL A 95 -5.41 31.26 0.23
C VAL A 95 -6.91 31.43 0.20
N ARG A 96 -7.66 30.32 0.24
CA ARG A 96 -9.14 30.34 0.11
C ARG A 96 -9.75 29.43 1.16
N GLU A 97 -10.51 30.03 2.05
CA GLU A 97 -11.23 29.32 3.10
C GLU A 97 -12.24 28.32 2.52
N GLY A 98 -12.22 27.07 2.99
CA GLY A 98 -13.09 26.00 2.52
C GLY A 98 -12.69 25.33 1.19
N GLU A 99 -11.56 25.70 0.57
CA GLU A 99 -10.99 24.97 -0.55
C GLU A 99 -9.88 24.03 -0.09
N TYR A 100 -9.69 22.93 -0.83
CA TYR A 100 -8.66 21.93 -0.55
C TYR A 100 -7.62 21.89 -1.67
N GLU A 101 -6.37 21.73 -1.28
CA GLU A 101 -5.24 21.52 -2.17
C GLU A 101 -4.81 20.06 -2.12
N ILE A 102 -4.51 19.49 -3.30
CA ILE A 102 -4.08 18.11 -3.45
C ILE A 102 -2.59 18.08 -3.76
N GLU A 103 -1.83 17.35 -2.97
CA GLU A 103 -0.41 17.13 -3.19
C GLU A 103 -0.15 15.65 -3.45
N PHE A 104 0.67 15.35 -4.47
CA PHE A 104 1.13 14.00 -4.80
C PHE A 104 2.63 13.88 -4.51
N PRO A 105 3.04 13.39 -3.32
CA PRO A 105 4.45 13.35 -2.94
C PRO A 105 5.30 12.50 -3.87
N LYS A 106 4.74 11.39 -4.37
CA LYS A 106 5.41 10.47 -5.29
C LYS A 106 5.52 11.03 -6.72
N ALA A 107 4.53 11.79 -7.18
CA ALA A 107 4.56 12.39 -8.52
C ALA A 107 5.65 13.46 -8.67
N ARG A 108 5.92 14.22 -7.60
CA ARG A 108 7.02 15.20 -7.57
C ARG A 108 8.40 14.57 -7.75
N ARG A 109 8.60 13.34 -7.23
CA ARG A 109 9.89 12.62 -7.31
C ARG A 109 10.15 12.04 -8.70
N HIS A 110 9.12 11.81 -9.51
CA HIS A 110 9.21 11.09 -10.78
C HIS A 110 8.74 11.93 -11.98
N ARG A 111 9.29 13.14 -12.13
CA ARG A 111 9.10 13.95 -13.33
C ARG A 111 9.90 13.33 -14.49
N LEU A 112 9.38 12.27 -15.06
CA LEU A 112 9.96 11.62 -16.20
C LEU A 112 9.67 12.41 -17.47
N ARG A 113 10.71 12.58 -18.30
CA ARG A 113 10.59 13.14 -19.64
C ARG A 113 11.61 12.50 -20.56
N VAL A 114 11.27 12.34 -21.82
CA VAL A 114 12.23 11.94 -22.83
C VAL A 114 13.10 13.15 -23.14
N ASN A 115 14.42 12.99 -23.11
CA ASN A 115 15.35 14.08 -23.38
C ASN A 115 15.28 14.46 -24.85
N ARG A 116 14.89 15.72 -25.14
CA ARG A 116 14.77 16.25 -26.50
C ARG A 116 16.12 16.33 -27.24
N ALA A 117 17.18 16.63 -26.49
CA ALA A 117 18.52 16.70 -27.08
C ALA A 117 18.98 15.35 -27.65
N TYR A 118 18.55 14.24 -26.99
CA TYR A 118 18.83 12.90 -27.47
C TYR A 118 18.10 12.59 -28.78
N GLY A 119 16.83 13.00 -28.90
CA GLY A 119 16.07 12.88 -30.13
C GLY A 119 16.69 13.69 -31.27
N GLN A 120 17.08 14.94 -31.02
CA GLN A 120 17.72 15.82 -32.01
C GLN A 120 19.07 15.28 -32.47
N ALA A 121 19.94 14.85 -31.55
CA ALA A 121 21.23 14.27 -31.90
C ALA A 121 21.08 13.00 -32.76
N MET A 122 20.07 12.21 -32.49
CA MET A 122 19.79 11.01 -33.28
C MET A 122 19.17 11.33 -34.64
N ASP A 123 18.36 12.38 -34.74
CA ASP A 123 17.84 12.86 -36.05
C ASP A 123 18.97 13.38 -36.95
N GLU A 124 19.96 14.09 -36.38
CA GLU A 124 21.17 14.56 -37.07
C GLU A 124 22.06 13.40 -37.52
N LEU A 125 22.38 12.47 -36.59
CA LEU A 125 23.15 11.25 -36.89
C LEU A 125 22.44 10.32 -37.87
N GLY A 126 21.11 10.26 -37.78
CA GLY A 126 20.27 9.41 -38.64
C GLY A 126 20.28 9.85 -40.09
N ALA A 127 20.50 11.12 -40.39
CA ALA A 127 20.61 11.60 -41.76
C ALA A 127 21.88 11.07 -42.47
N GLU A 128 22.97 10.92 -41.72
CA GLU A 128 24.24 10.38 -42.21
C GLU A 128 24.33 8.85 -42.22
N ASN A 129 23.76 8.21 -41.22
CA ASN A 129 23.91 6.75 -41.00
C ASN A 129 22.74 5.89 -41.52
N ARG A 130 21.63 6.46 -42.02
CA ARG A 130 20.49 5.71 -42.56
C ARG A 130 20.87 4.74 -43.69
N ALA A 131 21.91 5.03 -44.43
CA ALA A 131 22.37 4.20 -45.53
C ALA A 131 23.27 3.04 -45.07
N SER A 132 23.81 3.10 -43.85
CA SER A 132 24.77 2.12 -43.35
C SER A 132 24.20 1.14 -42.31
N ASP A 133 23.14 1.53 -41.52
CA ASP A 133 22.51 0.67 -40.50
C ASP A 133 21.02 1.00 -40.38
N GLU A 134 20.24 0.53 -41.32
CA GLU A 134 18.77 0.69 -41.34
C GLU A 134 18.10 -0.07 -40.15
N GLN A 135 18.62 -1.23 -39.77
CA GLN A 135 18.08 -2.05 -38.67
C GLN A 135 18.30 -1.39 -37.31
N GLY A 136 19.47 -0.82 -37.07
CA GLY A 136 19.77 -0.10 -35.83
C GLY A 136 18.89 1.15 -35.69
N TRP A 137 18.62 1.85 -36.77
CA TRP A 137 17.74 3.01 -36.79
C TRP A 137 16.27 2.66 -36.45
N GLU A 138 15.74 1.60 -37.04
CA GLU A 138 14.37 1.15 -36.73
C GLU A 138 14.23 0.70 -35.28
N GLN A 139 15.21 -0.05 -34.75
CA GLN A 139 15.22 -0.45 -33.35
C GLN A 139 15.23 0.76 -32.43
N TRP A 140 16.04 1.75 -32.74
CA TRP A 140 16.10 2.97 -31.94
C TRP A 140 14.75 3.72 -31.90
N LYS A 141 14.08 3.90 -33.03
CA LYS A 141 12.73 4.49 -33.10
C LYS A 141 11.73 3.72 -32.27
N ALA A 142 11.81 2.40 -32.29
CA ALA A 142 10.94 1.57 -31.48
C ALA A 142 11.18 1.77 -29.98
N PHE A 143 12.44 1.94 -29.55
CA PHE A 143 12.76 2.25 -28.15
C PHE A 143 12.27 3.65 -27.75
N GLU A 144 12.47 4.66 -28.57
CA GLU A 144 11.97 6.00 -28.30
C GLU A 144 10.44 6.04 -28.21
N ALA A 145 9.74 5.41 -29.15
CA ALA A 145 8.28 5.31 -29.13
C ALA A 145 7.80 4.62 -27.86
N ARG A 146 8.46 3.55 -27.43
CA ARG A 146 8.16 2.83 -26.19
C ARG A 146 8.40 3.69 -24.95
N ALA A 147 9.51 4.44 -24.92
CA ALA A 147 9.83 5.36 -23.83
C ALA A 147 8.80 6.50 -23.74
N ARG A 148 8.39 7.08 -24.87
CA ARG A 148 7.34 8.12 -24.93
C ARG A 148 5.99 7.58 -24.45
N LEU A 149 5.62 6.36 -24.86
CA LEU A 149 4.40 5.70 -24.43
C LEU A 149 4.40 5.46 -22.91
N PHE A 150 5.53 5.00 -22.37
CA PHE A 150 5.70 4.78 -20.93
C PHE A 150 5.55 6.10 -20.14
N VAL A 151 6.22 7.16 -20.54
CA VAL A 151 6.10 8.48 -19.89
C VAL A 151 4.66 8.97 -19.95
N ARG A 152 3.99 8.85 -21.09
CA ARG A 152 2.58 9.24 -21.26
C ARG A 152 1.66 8.42 -20.34
N SER A 153 1.86 7.11 -20.23
CA SER A 153 1.02 6.27 -19.36
C SER A 153 1.15 6.63 -17.89
N ILE A 154 2.35 7.02 -17.43
CA ILE A 154 2.56 7.53 -16.07
C ILE A 154 1.85 8.87 -15.87
N GLN A 155 1.97 9.79 -16.81
CA GLN A 155 1.29 11.08 -16.74
C GLN A 155 -0.22 10.91 -16.68
N GLN A 156 -0.79 10.10 -17.56
CA GLN A 156 -2.23 9.81 -17.58
C GLN A 156 -2.72 9.17 -16.27
N ARG A 157 -1.90 8.31 -15.65
CA ARG A 157 -2.24 7.75 -14.33
C ARG A 157 -2.36 8.82 -13.26
N TRP A 158 -1.46 9.81 -13.25
CA TRP A 158 -1.52 10.91 -12.29
C TRP A 158 -2.67 11.87 -12.57
N GLU A 159 -2.96 12.15 -13.83
CA GLU A 159 -4.11 12.95 -14.25
C GLU A 159 -5.41 12.29 -13.79
N THR A 160 -5.59 11.00 -14.06
CA THR A 160 -6.77 10.24 -13.61
C THR A 160 -6.91 10.25 -12.08
N LEU A 161 -5.81 10.08 -11.35
CA LEU A 161 -5.84 10.12 -9.88
C LEU A 161 -6.18 11.53 -9.37
N HIS A 162 -5.68 12.57 -10.01
CA HIS A 162 -6.00 13.96 -9.67
C HIS A 162 -7.48 14.27 -9.89
N GLU A 163 -8.03 13.92 -11.05
CA GLU A 163 -9.45 14.11 -11.37
C GLU A 163 -10.35 13.32 -10.39
N LEU A 164 -9.96 12.07 -10.08
CA LEU A 164 -10.63 11.27 -9.07
C LEU A 164 -10.66 11.96 -7.71
N MET A 165 -9.52 12.47 -7.25
CA MET A 165 -9.43 13.16 -5.96
C MET A 165 -10.24 14.45 -5.92
N MET A 166 -10.25 15.23 -7.00
CA MET A 166 -11.11 16.43 -7.11
C MET A 166 -12.59 16.07 -6.98
N CYS A 167 -13.04 15.05 -7.70
CA CYS A 167 -14.40 14.55 -7.63
C CYS A 167 -14.78 14.06 -6.21
N LEU A 168 -13.87 13.31 -5.55
CA LEU A 168 -14.10 12.82 -4.20
C LEU A 168 -14.13 13.94 -3.15
N ILE A 169 -13.26 14.92 -3.24
CA ILE A 169 -13.21 16.07 -2.33
C ILE A 169 -14.51 16.88 -2.44
N ASP A 170 -14.98 17.14 -3.65
CA ASP A 170 -16.22 17.89 -3.87
C ASP A 170 -17.44 17.14 -3.33
N TYR A 171 -17.50 15.83 -3.53
CA TYR A 171 -18.63 15.01 -3.08
C TYR A 171 -18.61 14.76 -1.57
N GLN A 172 -17.43 14.54 -0.99
CA GLN A 172 -17.23 14.13 0.40
C GLN A 172 -16.74 15.28 1.30
N ARG A 173 -17.07 16.54 0.99
CA ARG A 173 -16.67 17.71 1.82
C ARG A 173 -17.03 17.56 3.28
N GLY A 174 -18.23 17.03 3.59
CA GLY A 174 -18.66 16.78 4.96
C GLY A 174 -17.76 15.82 5.70
N PHE A 175 -17.31 14.76 5.03
CA PHE A 175 -16.35 13.80 5.60
C PHE A 175 -14.99 14.44 5.93
N LEU A 176 -14.50 15.37 5.10
CA LEU A 176 -13.23 16.05 5.31
C LEU A 176 -13.25 17.01 6.51
N VAL A 177 -14.43 17.58 6.81
CA VAL A 177 -14.62 18.55 7.93
C VAL A 177 -14.98 17.83 9.23
N ASP A 178 -16.03 16.98 9.18
CA ASP A 178 -16.68 16.41 10.36
C ASP A 178 -16.34 14.90 10.56
N GLY A 179 -15.47 14.36 9.70
CA GLY A 179 -15.05 12.97 9.76
C GLY A 179 -16.13 11.99 9.28
N GLU A 180 -16.02 10.74 9.73
CA GLU A 180 -16.84 9.61 9.24
C GLU A 180 -18.36 9.78 9.43
N SER A 181 -18.79 10.63 10.38
CA SER A 181 -20.21 10.89 10.63
C SER A 181 -20.92 11.53 9.44
N ARG A 182 -20.17 12.22 8.59
CA ARG A 182 -20.68 12.92 7.39
C ARG A 182 -20.26 12.25 6.09
N LEU A 183 -19.80 10.99 6.15
CA LEU A 183 -19.46 10.22 4.95
C LEU A 183 -20.75 9.94 4.15
N ARG A 184 -20.79 10.38 2.90
CA ARG A 184 -21.91 10.15 2.01
C ARG A 184 -21.74 8.82 1.27
N PRO A 185 -22.81 8.02 1.10
CA PRO A 185 -22.75 6.80 0.29
C PRO A 185 -22.30 7.12 -1.13
N LEU A 186 -21.24 6.45 -1.59
CA LEU A 186 -20.67 6.66 -2.92
C LEU A 186 -20.18 5.35 -3.49
N THR A 187 -20.56 5.05 -4.74
CA THR A 187 -20.10 3.86 -5.45
C THR A 187 -19.04 4.21 -6.48
N ARG A 188 -18.17 3.25 -6.79
CA ARG A 188 -17.16 3.41 -7.85
C ARG A 188 -17.81 3.65 -9.22
N ALA A 189 -18.95 3.02 -9.49
CA ALA A 189 -19.74 3.22 -10.70
C ALA A 189 -20.22 4.66 -10.84
N ARG A 190 -20.70 5.27 -9.73
CA ARG A 190 -21.17 6.66 -9.74
C ARG A 190 -20.03 7.64 -10.01
N VAL A 191 -18.86 7.42 -9.40
CA VAL A 191 -17.68 8.26 -9.67
C VAL A 191 -17.20 8.10 -11.12
N ALA A 192 -17.22 6.87 -11.64
CA ALA A 192 -16.86 6.61 -13.04
C ALA A 192 -17.77 7.36 -14.01
N GLU A 193 -19.09 7.40 -13.74
CA GLU A 193 -20.05 8.19 -14.50
C GLU A 193 -19.75 9.69 -14.43
N MET A 194 -19.45 10.24 -13.24
CA MET A 194 -19.10 11.65 -13.05
C MET A 194 -17.82 12.05 -13.77
N MET A 195 -16.85 11.15 -13.84
CA MET A 195 -15.56 11.36 -14.54
C MET A 195 -15.62 11.03 -16.04
N GLY A 196 -16.69 10.40 -16.52
CA GLY A 196 -16.80 9.95 -17.92
C GLY A 196 -15.83 8.82 -18.27
N VAL A 197 -15.45 7.95 -17.30
CA VAL A 197 -14.54 6.84 -17.47
C VAL A 197 -15.20 5.50 -17.14
N HIS A 198 -14.56 4.40 -17.48
CA HIS A 198 -15.05 3.08 -17.10
C HIS A 198 -14.80 2.80 -15.61
N GLU A 199 -15.71 2.09 -14.94
CA GLU A 199 -15.61 1.75 -13.52
C GLU A 199 -14.30 1.04 -13.15
N SER A 200 -13.78 0.16 -14.03
CA SER A 200 -12.50 -0.49 -13.81
C SER A 200 -11.31 0.47 -13.74
N THR A 201 -11.41 1.66 -14.36
CA THR A 201 -10.39 2.70 -14.27
C THR A 201 -10.37 3.31 -12.86
N VAL A 202 -11.54 3.62 -12.31
CA VAL A 202 -11.70 4.10 -10.93
C VAL A 202 -11.21 3.03 -9.96
N SER A 203 -11.63 1.78 -10.11
CA SER A 203 -11.23 0.67 -9.24
C SER A 203 -9.70 0.49 -9.20
N ARG A 204 -9.03 0.57 -10.35
CA ARG A 204 -7.56 0.50 -10.43
C ARG A 204 -6.87 1.73 -9.86
N ALA A 205 -7.48 2.91 -10.00
CA ALA A 205 -6.92 4.14 -9.43
C ALA A 205 -7.02 4.16 -7.90
N VAL A 206 -8.07 3.55 -7.33
CA VAL A 206 -8.33 3.47 -5.88
C VAL A 206 -7.49 2.39 -5.19
N ALA A 207 -7.25 1.26 -5.87
CA ALA A 207 -6.60 0.09 -5.27
C ALA A 207 -5.24 0.43 -4.65
N ASP A 208 -5.04 -0.03 -3.41
CA ASP A 208 -3.79 0.11 -2.65
C ASP A 208 -3.26 1.55 -2.54
N LYS A 209 -4.15 2.53 -2.46
CA LYS A 209 -3.80 3.93 -2.27
C LYS A 209 -4.15 4.43 -0.89
N TYR A 210 -3.27 5.26 -0.34
CA TYR A 210 -3.43 5.91 0.93
C TYR A 210 -3.52 7.42 0.76
N VAL A 211 -4.43 8.02 1.51
CA VAL A 211 -4.69 9.46 1.49
C VAL A 211 -4.51 10.02 2.88
N GLN A 212 -3.75 11.08 3.00
CA GLN A 212 -3.68 11.86 4.23
C GLN A 212 -4.77 12.93 4.18
N LEU A 213 -5.63 12.91 5.20
CA LEU A 213 -6.70 13.89 5.41
C LEU A 213 -6.15 15.22 5.97
N PRO A 214 -6.90 16.33 5.92
CA PRO A 214 -6.50 17.61 6.49
C PRO A 214 -6.15 17.54 7.97
N GLY A 215 -6.80 16.67 8.73
CA GLY A 215 -6.52 16.40 10.15
C GLY A 215 -5.22 15.66 10.44
N GLY A 216 -4.52 15.18 9.38
CA GLY A 216 -3.27 14.42 9.50
C GLY A 216 -3.44 12.90 9.44
N ASP A 217 -4.64 12.39 9.61
CA ASP A 217 -4.94 10.96 9.56
C ASP A 217 -4.67 10.38 8.18
N VAL A 218 -4.05 9.19 8.14
CA VAL A 218 -3.79 8.47 6.89
C VAL A 218 -4.77 7.32 6.76
N VAL A 219 -5.63 7.38 5.75
CA VAL A 219 -6.66 6.39 5.49
C VAL A 219 -6.50 5.74 4.11
N ARG A 220 -7.07 4.55 3.92
CA ARG A 220 -7.17 3.96 2.58
C ARG A 220 -8.14 4.75 1.72
N LEU A 221 -7.80 4.97 0.45
CA LEU A 221 -8.67 5.67 -0.50
C LEU A 221 -10.03 4.96 -0.68
N GLU A 222 -10.07 3.64 -0.46
CA GLU A 222 -11.29 2.83 -0.48
C GLU A 222 -12.33 3.28 0.55
N LYS A 223 -11.92 3.91 1.65
CA LYS A 223 -12.80 4.42 2.71
C LYS A 223 -13.81 5.44 2.20
N PHE A 224 -13.47 6.22 1.17
CA PHE A 224 -14.37 7.17 0.53
C PHE A 224 -15.57 6.51 -0.16
N PHE A 225 -15.50 5.20 -0.40
CA PHE A 225 -16.52 4.40 -1.05
C PHE A 225 -17.26 3.44 -0.09
N ASP A 226 -17.03 3.57 1.21
CA ASP A 226 -17.70 2.74 2.22
C ASP A 226 -19.13 3.26 2.43
N SER A 227 -20.07 2.73 1.63
CA SER A 227 -21.48 3.05 1.74
C SER A 227 -22.15 2.49 3.01
N ALA A 228 -21.50 1.54 3.69
CA ALA A 228 -22.03 0.92 4.91
C ALA A 228 -21.60 1.64 6.19
N ALA A 229 -20.56 2.48 6.15
CA ALA A 229 -20.03 3.17 7.32
C ALA A 229 -21.08 4.03 8.06
N PRO A 230 -21.93 4.83 7.39
CA PRO A 230 -22.97 5.58 8.07
C PRO A 230 -23.99 4.69 8.79
N ILE A 231 -24.39 3.58 8.14
CA ILE A 231 -25.37 2.64 8.69
C ILE A 231 -24.77 1.88 9.89
N LYS A 232 -23.53 1.46 9.80
CA LYS A 232 -22.82 0.81 10.91
C LYS A 232 -22.79 1.71 12.16
N ARG A 233 -22.46 2.98 11.99
CA ARG A 233 -22.47 3.94 13.11
C ARG A 233 -23.86 4.16 13.70
N MET A 234 -24.87 4.32 12.84
CA MET A 234 -26.24 4.42 13.36
C MET A 234 -26.64 3.20 14.18
N ILE A 235 -26.19 2.00 13.77
CA ILE A 235 -26.38 0.77 14.55
C ILE A 235 -25.59 0.82 15.86
N GLU A 236 -24.33 1.21 15.83
CA GLU A 236 -23.47 1.36 17.01
C GLU A 236 -24.05 2.36 18.02
N ASP A 237 -24.51 3.51 17.55
CA ASP A 237 -25.14 4.53 18.39
C ASP A 237 -26.48 4.03 18.98
N LEU A 238 -27.27 3.29 18.21
CA LEU A 238 -28.52 2.71 18.68
C LEU A 238 -28.24 1.63 19.74
N VAL A 239 -27.25 0.78 19.52
CA VAL A 239 -26.83 -0.26 20.49
C VAL A 239 -26.22 0.36 21.75
N ALA A 240 -25.44 1.44 21.63
CA ALA A 240 -24.86 2.13 22.79
C ALA A 240 -25.92 2.82 23.66
N GLN A 241 -27.09 3.15 23.11
CA GLN A 241 -28.20 3.77 23.83
C GLN A 241 -29.25 2.76 24.32
N GLU A 242 -29.04 1.46 24.07
CA GLU A 242 -29.96 0.42 24.49
C GLU A 242 -29.93 0.22 26.01
N VAL A 243 -31.13 0.17 26.59
CA VAL A 243 -31.33 -0.27 27.97
C VAL A 243 -31.65 -1.78 28.02
N GLU A 244 -32.27 -2.29 26.96
CA GLU A 244 -32.55 -3.71 26.72
C GLU A 244 -32.12 -4.11 25.29
N PRO A 245 -31.56 -5.33 25.10
CA PRO A 245 -31.08 -5.75 23.77
C PRO A 245 -32.21 -5.76 22.73
N LEU A 246 -32.06 -5.00 21.66
CA LEU A 246 -33.00 -4.94 20.54
C LEU A 246 -32.78 -6.13 19.60
N SER A 247 -33.88 -6.66 19.05
CA SER A 247 -33.80 -7.65 17.99
C SER A 247 -33.39 -7.00 16.66
N ASP A 248 -32.79 -7.77 15.74
CA ASP A 248 -32.36 -7.30 14.40
C ASP A 248 -33.53 -6.65 13.62
N SER A 249 -34.75 -7.19 13.79
CA SER A 249 -35.97 -6.63 13.17
C SER A 249 -36.39 -5.29 13.77
N ALA A 250 -36.15 -5.06 15.05
CA ALA A 250 -36.41 -3.80 15.72
C ALA A 250 -35.36 -2.72 15.32
N LEU A 251 -34.09 -3.12 15.20
CA LEU A 251 -33.03 -2.27 14.68
C LEU A 251 -33.30 -1.84 13.24
N ALA A 252 -33.66 -2.77 12.36
CA ALA A 252 -34.00 -2.47 10.97
C ALA A 252 -35.17 -1.48 10.84
N ARG A 253 -36.19 -1.61 11.70
CA ARG A 253 -37.33 -0.68 11.71
C ARG A 253 -36.92 0.72 12.18
N LYS A 254 -36.12 0.83 13.25
CA LYS A 254 -35.59 2.13 13.72
C LYS A 254 -34.71 2.82 12.69
N LEU A 255 -33.87 2.06 11.98
CA LEU A 255 -33.05 2.57 10.91
C LEU A 255 -33.89 3.11 9.73
N SER A 256 -34.97 2.42 9.38
CA SER A 256 -35.89 2.89 8.31
C SER A 256 -36.73 4.12 8.70
N GLU A 257 -36.87 4.41 9.99
CA GLU A 257 -37.54 5.61 10.48
C GLU A 257 -36.64 6.86 10.53
N GLN A 258 -35.30 6.65 10.53
CA GLN A 258 -34.31 7.72 10.62
C GLN A 258 -33.64 8.07 9.26
N GLY A 259 -33.84 7.28 8.24
CA GLY A 259 -33.27 7.45 6.89
C GLY A 259 -34.34 7.78 5.86
#